data_883aba1fde73c00efd5eed2a043753dc
#
_entry.id   883aba1fde73c00efd5eed2a043753dc
#
_cell.length_a   1.000
_cell.length_b   1.000
_cell.length_c   1.000
_cell.angle_alpha   90.00
_cell.angle_beta   90.00
_cell.angle_gamma   90.00
#
_symmetry.space_group_name_H-M   'P 1'
#
loop_
_entity.id
_entity.type
_entity.pdbx_description
1 polymer ?
#
loop_
_entity_poly.entity_id
_entity_poly.type
_entity_poly.pdbx_seq_one_letter_code
_entity_poly.pdbx_strand_id
1 'polypeptide(L)'
;MNLLFLNFKGFVRLMTNGVYYKKTFCIGRENVPEKGTPVLIASNHQNALNDALGFLLTINDRKVHFIVRANVFLLAKAADKYLRMLGLLPAFRMDHEGLNAVSNNGATFHDSEEALIEGKTVVIFPEAGHQWIHWLGNFSFGYTRMAFEAAEKTGFTKDIKILPACNHYSKYFDFKTSLLIRYGTPISLEPYYDLYKVKPRTAQREVNKLVREQISSMMLNIEDVDNYEAIDYIRTSEFGDRFAASQGVGKDDLPARLESDKKLVAALAAQEDTAKLYEDSMNVVEFLKKKRIEDVNIAKNSSALSVALRFIGLLLLSPMALACVWPSVPVWIIPRYLQKKTGDPMYRGSFLIGISCIFTLRILGLVTLLAVGFGLSFLGHAISWPIAVAYVLLFPAIGLFEWAWCYWCRELFRDMRARKVRRSEDGRSMLRLREDIFSRMDKICKSE
;
A
#
# COMPACT_ATOMS: atom_id res chain seq x y z
N MET A 1 -25.49 -8.58 5.80
CA MET A 1 -24.51 -8.64 4.68
C MET A 1 -24.90 -9.79 3.75
N ASN A 2 -24.87 -9.57 2.42
CA ASN A 2 -25.20 -10.60 1.44
C ASN A 2 -24.12 -11.70 1.44
N LEU A 3 -24.50 -12.98 1.28
CA LEU A 3 -23.58 -14.12 1.24
C LEU A 3 -22.49 -13.99 0.16
N LEU A 4 -22.83 -13.40 -0.99
CA LEU A 4 -21.88 -13.14 -2.08
C LEU A 4 -20.79 -12.14 -1.64
N PHE A 5 -21.15 -11.08 -0.92
CA PHE A 5 -20.20 -10.11 -0.36
C PHE A 5 -19.30 -10.76 0.69
N LEU A 6 -19.85 -11.61 1.57
CA LEU A 6 -19.07 -12.32 2.58
C LEU A 6 -18.05 -13.28 1.95
N ASN A 7 -18.47 -14.03 0.93
CA ASN A 7 -17.58 -14.91 0.17
C ASN A 7 -16.46 -14.10 -0.52
N PHE A 8 -16.82 -13.00 -1.17
CA PHE A 8 -15.84 -12.11 -1.81
C PHE A 8 -14.85 -11.53 -0.76
N LYS A 9 -15.36 -11.00 0.34
CA LYS A 9 -14.53 -10.45 1.43
C LYS A 9 -13.60 -11.51 2.03
N GLY A 10 -14.10 -12.72 2.29
CA GLY A 10 -13.30 -13.84 2.79
C GLY A 10 -12.18 -14.21 1.83
N PHE A 11 -12.46 -14.28 0.54
CA PHE A 11 -11.47 -14.57 -0.48
C PHE A 11 -10.43 -13.45 -0.62
N VAL A 12 -10.85 -12.18 -0.61
CA VAL A 12 -9.94 -11.04 -0.61
C VAL A 12 -9.00 -11.09 0.59
N ARG A 13 -9.52 -11.38 1.79
CA ARG A 13 -8.69 -11.53 3.00
C ARG A 13 -7.67 -12.65 2.89
N LEU A 14 -8.08 -13.80 2.35
CA LEU A 14 -7.18 -14.92 2.12
C LEU A 14 -6.05 -14.53 1.16
N MET A 15 -6.40 -13.91 0.03
CA MET A 15 -5.42 -13.50 -0.98
C MET A 15 -4.50 -12.38 -0.49
N THR A 16 -5.03 -11.41 0.24
CA THR A 16 -4.24 -10.29 0.75
C THR A 16 -3.35 -10.71 1.91
N ASN A 17 -3.90 -11.27 2.99
CA ASN A 17 -3.13 -11.64 4.19
C ASN A 17 -2.32 -12.92 4.01
N GLY A 18 -2.83 -13.89 3.25
CA GLY A 18 -2.14 -15.17 3.04
C GLY A 18 -1.09 -15.13 1.93
N VAL A 19 -1.37 -14.38 0.86
CA VAL A 19 -0.57 -14.41 -0.36
C VAL A 19 0.21 -13.11 -0.57
N TYR A 20 -0.48 -11.95 -0.58
CA TYR A 20 0.14 -10.69 -0.97
C TYR A 20 0.96 -10.04 0.14
N TYR A 21 0.39 -9.82 1.32
CA TYR A 21 1.11 -9.21 2.44
C TYR A 21 1.93 -10.26 3.22
N LYS A 22 3.09 -9.83 3.72
CA LYS A 22 3.87 -10.61 4.68
C LYS A 22 3.21 -10.57 6.07
N LYS A 23 2.83 -9.37 6.51
CA LYS A 23 2.11 -9.11 7.77
C LYS A 23 1.18 -7.91 7.58
N THR A 24 0.05 -7.95 8.27
CA THR A 24 -0.86 -6.80 8.39
C THR A 24 -1.01 -6.46 9.86
N PHE A 25 -0.72 -5.21 10.20
CA PHE A 25 -0.84 -4.66 11.54
C PHE A 25 -2.03 -3.69 11.60
N CYS A 26 -2.68 -3.63 12.76
CA CYS A 26 -3.78 -2.71 13.02
C CYS A 26 -3.61 -2.12 14.41
N ILE A 27 -3.57 -0.80 14.52
CA ILE A 27 -3.45 -0.05 15.77
C ILE A 27 -4.61 0.93 15.87
N GLY A 28 -5.17 1.10 17.08
CA GLY A 28 -6.29 2.02 17.32
C GLY A 28 -7.62 1.47 16.79
N ARG A 29 -7.76 0.15 16.60
CA ARG A 29 -9.02 -0.46 16.14
C ARG A 29 -10.20 -0.15 17.06
N GLU A 30 -9.94 0.01 18.34
CA GLU A 30 -10.87 0.42 19.39
C GLU A 30 -11.44 1.83 19.18
N ASN A 31 -10.75 2.68 18.44
CA ASN A 31 -11.20 4.02 18.09
C ASN A 31 -12.27 4.03 16.98
N VAL A 32 -12.47 2.94 16.28
CA VAL A 32 -13.53 2.85 15.26
C VAL A 32 -14.88 2.83 15.97
N PRO A 33 -15.72 3.86 15.79
CA PRO A 33 -17.01 3.96 16.49
C PRO A 33 -17.88 2.73 16.27
N GLU A 34 -18.82 2.49 17.15
CA GLU A 34 -19.73 1.35 17.10
C GLU A 34 -20.52 1.30 15.77
N LYS A 35 -20.93 0.08 15.39
CA LYS A 35 -21.76 -0.12 14.20
C LYS A 35 -23.09 0.64 14.35
N GLY A 36 -23.46 1.39 13.33
CA GLY A 36 -24.65 2.24 13.31
C GLY A 36 -24.34 3.70 13.59
N THR A 37 -23.15 4.03 14.09
CA THR A 37 -22.67 5.41 14.17
C THR A 37 -22.28 5.90 12.78
N PRO A 38 -22.72 7.11 12.36
CA PRO A 38 -22.25 7.73 11.12
C PRO A 38 -20.74 8.01 11.18
N VAL A 39 -19.95 7.34 10.34
CA VAL A 39 -18.49 7.51 10.36
C VAL A 39 -17.95 7.75 8.96
N LEU A 40 -17.24 8.86 8.80
CA LEU A 40 -16.43 9.15 7.64
C LEU A 40 -14.95 8.92 7.98
N ILE A 41 -14.34 7.87 7.44
CA ILE A 41 -12.90 7.60 7.60
C ILE A 41 -12.15 8.42 6.56
N ALA A 42 -11.28 9.32 7.01
CA ALA A 42 -10.38 10.10 6.17
C ALA A 42 -8.96 9.55 6.31
N SER A 43 -8.31 9.19 5.19
CA SER A 43 -6.98 8.57 5.21
C SER A 43 -6.06 9.14 4.14
N ASN A 44 -4.75 9.06 4.38
CA ASN A 44 -3.74 9.28 3.35
C ASN A 44 -3.90 8.29 2.19
N HIS A 45 -3.42 8.66 0.99
CA HIS A 45 -3.57 7.86 -0.23
C HIS A 45 -2.24 7.64 -0.94
N GLN A 46 -1.60 6.50 -0.65
CA GLN A 46 -0.25 6.19 -1.09
C GLN A 46 -0.12 4.95 -1.98
N ASN A 47 -1.15 4.10 -2.07
CA ASN A 47 -1.09 2.84 -2.82
C ASN A 47 -2.41 2.43 -3.47
N ALA A 48 -3.12 3.40 -4.05
CA ALA A 48 -4.34 3.22 -4.85
C ALA A 48 -5.33 2.22 -4.20
N LEU A 49 -5.70 1.12 -4.88
CA LEU A 49 -6.65 0.12 -4.36
C LEU A 49 -6.18 -0.52 -3.04
N ASN A 50 -4.88 -0.64 -2.81
CA ASN A 50 -4.35 -1.31 -1.62
C ASN A 50 -4.73 -0.56 -0.34
N ASP A 51 -4.82 0.78 -0.40
CA ASP A 51 -5.25 1.60 0.75
C ASP A 51 -6.70 1.27 1.14
N ALA A 52 -7.60 1.14 0.16
CA ALA A 52 -8.98 0.74 0.40
C ALA A 52 -9.07 -0.70 0.96
N LEU A 53 -8.25 -1.62 0.44
CA LEU A 53 -8.21 -3.00 0.93
C LEU A 53 -7.76 -3.08 2.39
N GLY A 54 -6.86 -2.20 2.85
CA GLY A 54 -6.44 -2.13 4.25
C GLY A 54 -7.63 -1.98 5.20
N PHE A 55 -8.58 -1.09 4.90
CA PHE A 55 -9.80 -0.92 5.69
C PHE A 55 -10.74 -2.13 5.60
N LEU A 56 -10.83 -2.76 4.43
CA LEU A 56 -11.62 -3.99 4.27
C LEU A 56 -11.06 -5.16 5.11
N LEU A 57 -9.74 -5.18 5.33
CA LEU A 57 -9.06 -6.20 6.13
C LEU A 57 -9.24 -6.00 7.64
N THR A 58 -9.28 -4.74 8.09
CA THR A 58 -9.27 -4.39 9.51
C THR A 58 -10.65 -4.11 10.10
N ILE A 59 -11.64 -3.69 9.30
CA ILE A 59 -13.03 -3.48 9.72
C ILE A 59 -13.87 -4.69 9.31
N ASN A 60 -14.22 -5.56 10.26
CA ASN A 60 -14.84 -6.87 9.99
C ASN A 60 -16.33 -6.95 10.33
N ASP A 61 -16.78 -6.11 11.23
CA ASP A 61 -18.13 -6.13 11.84
C ASP A 61 -19.20 -5.51 10.95
N ARG A 62 -18.80 -4.74 9.92
CA ARG A 62 -19.69 -4.00 9.05
C ARG A 62 -19.22 -3.93 7.60
N LYS A 63 -20.10 -3.51 6.71
CA LYS A 63 -19.75 -3.13 5.34
C LYS A 63 -19.17 -1.73 5.34
N VAL A 64 -18.03 -1.57 4.69
CA VAL A 64 -17.36 -0.29 4.47
C VAL A 64 -17.66 0.17 3.05
N HIS A 65 -17.95 1.45 2.87
CA HIS A 65 -18.22 2.07 1.57
C HIS A 65 -17.03 2.92 1.17
N PHE A 66 -16.62 2.84 -0.10
CA PHE A 66 -15.43 3.54 -0.61
C PHE A 66 -15.82 4.49 -1.73
N ILE A 67 -15.40 5.73 -1.61
CA ILE A 67 -15.53 6.70 -2.68
C ILE A 67 -14.40 6.45 -3.68
N VAL A 68 -14.75 6.15 -4.94
CA VAL A 68 -13.82 5.85 -6.02
C VAL A 68 -14.13 6.69 -7.26
N ARG A 69 -13.16 6.87 -8.15
CA ARG A 69 -13.34 7.64 -9.39
C ARG A 69 -14.45 7.04 -10.25
N ALA A 70 -15.35 7.86 -10.78
CA ALA A 70 -16.48 7.44 -11.59
C ALA A 70 -16.10 6.67 -12.87
N ASN A 71 -14.91 6.93 -13.43
CA ASN A 71 -14.41 6.21 -14.59
C ASN A 71 -14.31 4.69 -14.37
N VAL A 72 -14.13 4.23 -13.13
CA VAL A 72 -14.15 2.80 -12.79
C VAL A 72 -15.53 2.18 -13.13
N PHE A 73 -16.61 2.93 -12.91
CA PHE A 73 -17.97 2.52 -13.24
C PHE A 73 -18.26 2.61 -14.76
N LEU A 74 -17.67 3.60 -15.43
CA LEU A 74 -17.82 3.75 -16.89
C LEU A 74 -17.14 2.63 -17.68
N LEU A 75 -15.97 2.17 -17.23
CA LEU A 75 -15.25 1.04 -17.81
C LEU A 75 -15.96 -0.30 -17.62
N ALA A 76 -16.85 -0.39 -16.64
CA ALA A 76 -17.49 -1.61 -16.22
C ALA A 76 -19.00 -1.45 -16.04
N LYS A 77 -19.70 -0.85 -17.03
CA LYS A 77 -21.15 -0.61 -16.97
C LYS A 77 -21.95 -1.86 -16.60
N ALA A 78 -21.58 -3.04 -17.10
CA ALA A 78 -22.19 -4.31 -16.75
C ALA A 78 -21.92 -4.73 -15.30
N ALA A 79 -20.89 -4.16 -14.66
CA ALA A 79 -20.50 -4.45 -13.29
C ALA A 79 -20.98 -3.37 -12.28
N ASP A 80 -21.68 -2.32 -12.71
CA ASP A 80 -22.13 -1.23 -11.81
C ASP A 80 -22.86 -1.78 -10.57
N LYS A 81 -23.86 -2.63 -10.78
CA LYS A 81 -24.62 -3.27 -9.69
C LYS A 81 -23.71 -4.06 -8.74
N TYR A 82 -22.70 -4.74 -9.29
CA TYR A 82 -21.75 -5.52 -8.52
C TYR A 82 -20.78 -4.61 -7.73
N LEU A 83 -20.29 -3.54 -8.35
CA LEU A 83 -19.42 -2.57 -7.68
C LEU A 83 -20.15 -1.87 -6.51
N ARG A 84 -21.39 -1.45 -6.70
CA ARG A 84 -22.22 -0.88 -5.64
C ARG A 84 -22.54 -1.92 -4.55
N MET A 85 -22.76 -3.17 -4.92
CA MET A 85 -22.92 -4.26 -3.95
C MET A 85 -21.65 -4.44 -3.11
N LEU A 86 -20.47 -4.22 -3.67
CA LEU A 86 -19.19 -4.24 -2.94
C LEU A 86 -18.99 -3.00 -2.05
N GLY A 87 -19.85 -1.98 -2.17
CA GLY A 87 -19.79 -0.75 -1.37
C GLY A 87 -19.00 0.38 -2.04
N LEU A 88 -18.75 0.27 -3.35
CA LEU A 88 -18.10 1.36 -4.07
C LEU A 88 -19.11 2.43 -4.45
N LEU A 89 -18.74 3.70 -4.23
CA LEU A 89 -19.52 4.90 -4.55
C LEU A 89 -18.75 5.74 -5.56
N PRO A 90 -19.33 6.11 -6.72
CA PRO A 90 -18.62 6.87 -7.75
C PRO A 90 -18.40 8.32 -7.35
N ALA A 91 -17.21 8.88 -7.61
CA ALA A 91 -16.91 10.30 -7.50
C ALA A 91 -16.45 10.87 -8.85
N PHE A 92 -17.02 11.99 -9.25
CA PHE A 92 -16.65 12.70 -10.48
C PHE A 92 -15.63 13.81 -10.15
N ARG A 93 -14.59 13.95 -10.96
CA ARG A 93 -13.55 14.99 -10.82
C ARG A 93 -13.77 16.11 -11.84
N MET A 94 -13.67 17.37 -11.37
CA MET A 94 -13.82 18.54 -12.24
C MET A 94 -12.71 18.65 -13.30
N ASP A 95 -11.50 18.21 -13.01
CA ASP A 95 -10.31 18.45 -13.82
C ASP A 95 -10.30 17.68 -15.16
N HIS A 96 -11.12 16.63 -15.31
CA HIS A 96 -11.12 15.77 -16.49
C HIS A 96 -12.48 15.63 -17.21
N GLU A 97 -13.57 16.16 -16.66
CA GLU A 97 -14.93 15.84 -17.13
C GLU A 97 -15.77 17.08 -17.50
N GLY A 98 -15.18 18.30 -17.42
CA GLY A 98 -15.85 19.56 -17.83
C GLY A 98 -17.04 19.97 -16.96
N LEU A 99 -17.85 20.93 -17.45
CA LEU A 99 -18.98 21.50 -16.72
C LEU A 99 -20.08 20.48 -16.35
N ASN A 100 -20.18 19.37 -17.05
CA ASN A 100 -21.12 18.28 -16.74
C ASN A 100 -20.76 17.51 -15.47
N ALA A 101 -19.49 17.60 -15.01
CA ALA A 101 -19.04 16.98 -13.78
C ALA A 101 -19.65 17.64 -12.52
N VAL A 102 -19.98 18.92 -12.59
CA VAL A 102 -20.56 19.68 -11.46
C VAL A 102 -21.95 19.14 -11.10
N SER A 103 -22.78 18.82 -12.10
CA SER A 103 -24.11 18.23 -11.84
C SER A 103 -24.04 16.80 -11.32
N ASN A 104 -23.03 16.03 -11.80
CA ASN A 104 -22.83 14.65 -11.36
C ASN A 104 -22.19 14.55 -9.95
N ASN A 105 -21.38 15.53 -9.55
CA ASN A 105 -20.84 15.59 -8.18
C ASN A 105 -21.94 15.76 -7.12
N GLY A 106 -23.04 16.44 -7.43
CA GLY A 106 -24.21 16.53 -6.56
C GLY A 106 -24.81 15.14 -6.25
N ALA A 107 -24.94 14.28 -7.27
CA ALA A 107 -25.46 12.93 -7.07
C ALA A 107 -24.50 12.03 -6.27
N THR A 108 -23.18 12.21 -6.43
CA THR A 108 -22.16 11.43 -5.70
C THR A 108 -22.09 11.79 -4.23
N PHE A 109 -22.14 13.07 -3.91
CA PHE A 109 -22.25 13.50 -2.52
C PHE A 109 -23.55 13.03 -1.89
N HIS A 110 -24.66 13.06 -2.62
CA HIS A 110 -25.94 12.57 -2.14
C HIS A 110 -25.88 11.10 -1.68
N ASP A 111 -25.38 10.17 -2.50
CA ASP A 111 -25.24 8.75 -2.13
C ASP A 111 -24.35 8.56 -0.88
N SER A 112 -23.28 9.35 -0.74
CA SER A 112 -22.37 9.27 0.40
C SER A 112 -22.95 9.88 1.66
N GLU A 113 -23.68 10.99 1.54
CA GLU A 113 -24.41 11.63 2.62
C GLU A 113 -25.53 10.74 3.15
N GLU A 114 -26.32 10.13 2.26
CA GLU A 114 -27.33 9.14 2.65
C GLU A 114 -26.71 7.96 3.40
N ALA A 115 -25.55 7.46 2.92
CA ALA A 115 -24.83 6.40 3.61
C ALA A 115 -24.41 6.82 5.03
N LEU A 116 -23.94 8.06 5.22
CA LEU A 116 -23.64 8.59 6.55
C LEU A 116 -24.90 8.74 7.42
N ILE A 117 -25.96 9.33 6.87
CA ILE A 117 -27.26 9.50 7.57
C ILE A 117 -27.81 8.14 8.04
N GLU A 118 -27.64 7.08 7.27
CA GLU A 118 -28.03 5.71 7.62
C GLU A 118 -27.10 5.06 8.66
N GLY A 119 -26.08 5.76 9.17
CA GLY A 119 -25.11 5.20 10.13
C GLY A 119 -24.12 4.23 9.50
N LYS A 120 -23.87 4.34 8.20
CA LYS A 120 -22.86 3.54 7.50
C LYS A 120 -21.47 4.14 7.67
N THR A 121 -20.45 3.32 7.42
CA THR A 121 -19.05 3.75 7.40
C THR A 121 -18.62 4.02 5.96
N VAL A 122 -18.17 5.24 5.69
CA VAL A 122 -17.67 5.70 4.39
C VAL A 122 -16.18 6.00 4.51
N VAL A 123 -15.39 5.59 3.53
CA VAL A 123 -13.94 5.89 3.45
C VAL A 123 -13.68 6.83 2.28
N ILE A 124 -12.89 7.85 2.54
CA ILE A 124 -12.44 8.82 1.55
C ILE A 124 -10.94 9.08 1.69
N PHE A 125 -10.30 9.41 0.58
CA PHE A 125 -8.92 9.84 0.50
C PHE A 125 -8.89 11.32 0.13
N PRO A 126 -8.78 12.24 1.12
CA PRO A 126 -8.98 13.68 0.90
C PRO A 126 -7.87 14.36 0.09
N GLU A 127 -6.71 13.73 -0.08
CA GLU A 127 -5.61 14.24 -0.93
C GLU A 127 -6.01 14.38 -2.40
N ALA A 128 -7.13 13.79 -2.81
CA ALA A 128 -7.66 13.82 -4.18
C ALA A 128 -6.66 13.36 -5.28
N GLY A 129 -5.50 12.92 -4.92
CA GLY A 129 -4.43 12.28 -5.68
C GLY A 129 -3.80 11.18 -4.85
N HIS A 130 -2.79 10.54 -5.38
CA HIS A 130 -1.98 9.59 -4.64
C HIS A 130 -0.50 9.87 -4.93
N GLN A 131 0.35 9.62 -3.94
CA GLN A 131 1.79 9.82 -4.04
C GLN A 131 2.50 8.63 -3.42
N TRP A 132 3.55 8.12 -4.10
CA TRP A 132 4.34 6.98 -3.62
C TRP A 132 5.51 7.38 -2.72
N ILE A 133 5.43 8.55 -2.10
CA ILE A 133 6.42 9.08 -1.16
C ILE A 133 5.78 9.25 0.23
N HIS A 134 6.60 9.22 1.25
CA HIS A 134 6.17 9.48 2.63
C HIS A 134 5.98 10.99 2.86
N TRP A 135 5.00 11.55 2.19
CA TRP A 135 4.60 12.94 2.31
C TRP A 135 3.08 13.04 2.28
N LEU A 136 2.54 13.87 3.15
CA LEU A 136 1.11 14.11 3.25
C LEU A 136 0.71 15.32 2.39
N GLY A 137 -0.01 15.09 1.32
CA GLY A 137 -0.52 16.10 0.41
C GLY A 137 -1.53 17.06 1.06
N ASN A 138 -1.97 18.03 0.27
CA ASN A 138 -3.03 18.94 0.68
C ASN A 138 -4.38 18.23 0.61
N PHE A 139 -5.23 18.51 1.60
CA PHE A 139 -6.58 17.96 1.65
C PHE A 139 -7.58 18.85 0.96
N SER A 140 -8.43 18.30 0.11
CA SER A 140 -9.60 18.96 -0.43
C SER A 140 -10.68 19.08 0.66
N PHE A 141 -11.49 20.15 0.62
CA PHE A 141 -12.59 20.36 1.57
C PHE A 141 -13.86 19.54 1.25
N GLY A 142 -13.87 18.78 0.17
CA GLY A 142 -15.05 18.03 -0.27
C GLY A 142 -15.59 17.06 0.78
N TYR A 143 -14.69 16.38 1.52
CA TYR A 143 -15.10 15.40 2.53
C TYR A 143 -15.69 16.05 3.79
N THR A 144 -15.16 17.19 4.25
CA THR A 144 -15.72 17.93 5.38
C THR A 144 -17.06 18.54 4.99
N ARG A 145 -17.17 19.08 3.77
CA ARG A 145 -18.45 19.57 3.24
C ARG A 145 -19.50 18.48 3.26
N MET A 146 -19.22 17.32 2.69
CA MET A 146 -20.11 16.14 2.67
C MET A 146 -20.56 15.74 4.08
N ALA A 147 -19.64 15.71 5.05
CA ALA A 147 -19.96 15.34 6.43
C ALA A 147 -20.90 16.37 7.10
N PHE A 148 -20.65 17.66 6.92
CA PHE A 148 -21.53 18.70 7.44
C PHE A 148 -22.89 18.76 6.73
N GLU A 149 -22.95 18.58 5.41
CA GLU A 149 -24.20 18.51 4.65
C GLU A 149 -25.04 17.29 5.08
N ALA A 150 -24.40 16.15 5.40
CA ALA A 150 -25.10 15.02 6.00
C ALA A 150 -25.67 15.35 7.38
N ALA A 151 -24.94 16.08 8.24
CA ALA A 151 -25.44 16.53 9.53
C ALA A 151 -26.61 17.50 9.38
N GLU A 152 -26.50 18.47 8.46
CA GLU A 152 -27.59 19.46 8.18
C GLU A 152 -28.88 18.77 7.72
N LYS A 153 -28.79 17.76 6.82
CA LYS A 153 -29.95 16.98 6.38
C LYS A 153 -30.66 16.23 7.52
N THR A 154 -29.95 15.93 8.61
CA THR A 154 -30.58 15.37 9.83
C THR A 154 -31.09 16.42 10.78
N GLY A 155 -31.05 17.71 10.43
CA GLY A 155 -31.36 18.82 11.35
C GLY A 155 -30.38 18.91 12.51
N PHE A 156 -29.10 18.44 12.31
CA PHE A 156 -28.05 18.38 13.33
C PHE A 156 -28.39 17.51 14.55
N THR A 157 -29.28 16.54 14.36
CA THR A 157 -29.69 15.61 15.44
C THR A 157 -28.75 14.40 15.55
N LYS A 158 -27.94 14.13 14.53
CA LYS A 158 -26.96 13.04 14.51
C LYS A 158 -25.54 13.58 14.56
N ASP A 159 -24.74 13.06 15.48
CA ASP A 159 -23.30 13.34 15.51
C ASP A 159 -22.61 12.54 14.38
N ILE A 160 -22.18 13.26 13.34
CA ILE A 160 -21.32 12.70 12.29
C ILE A 160 -19.88 12.74 12.78
N LYS A 161 -19.22 11.58 12.77
CA LYS A 161 -17.81 11.47 13.20
C LYS A 161 -16.88 11.35 12.03
N ILE A 162 -15.79 12.11 12.04
CA ILE A 162 -14.67 11.90 11.13
C ILE A 162 -13.59 11.13 11.88
N LEU A 163 -13.19 9.97 11.34
CA LEU A 163 -12.15 9.13 11.90
C LEU A 163 -10.89 9.27 11.04
N PRO A 164 -9.86 9.99 11.52
CA PRO A 164 -8.57 10.02 10.86
C PRO A 164 -7.94 8.62 10.85
N ALA A 165 -7.39 8.21 9.73
CA ALA A 165 -6.70 6.94 9.60
C ALA A 165 -5.45 7.07 8.74
N CYS A 166 -4.53 6.13 8.86
CA CYS A 166 -3.28 6.12 8.12
C CYS A 166 -2.95 4.72 7.62
N ASN A 167 -2.60 4.63 6.33
CA ASN A 167 -1.98 3.47 5.72
C ASN A 167 -0.46 3.68 5.68
N HIS A 168 0.31 2.68 6.10
CA HIS A 168 1.76 2.70 6.00
C HIS A 168 2.27 1.34 5.51
N TYR A 169 3.21 1.36 4.56
CA TYR A 169 3.76 0.17 3.90
C TYR A 169 5.26 0.08 4.15
N SER A 170 5.76 -1.14 4.39
CA SER A 170 7.21 -1.34 4.44
C SER A 170 7.88 -1.09 3.08
N LYS A 171 7.16 -1.35 1.99
CA LYS A 171 7.52 -1.01 0.60
C LYS A 171 6.24 -0.87 -0.23
N TYR A 172 6.15 0.17 -1.05
CA TYR A 172 4.92 0.47 -1.82
C TYR A 172 4.63 -0.53 -2.95
N PHE A 173 5.65 -1.02 -3.64
CA PHE A 173 5.49 -1.73 -4.92
C PHE A 173 5.88 -3.20 -4.88
N ASP A 174 6.34 -3.67 -3.73
CA ASP A 174 6.81 -5.04 -3.60
C ASP A 174 5.69 -5.99 -3.17
N PHE A 175 5.73 -7.19 -3.73
CA PHE A 175 4.98 -8.33 -3.23
C PHE A 175 5.62 -8.83 -1.92
N LYS A 176 4.81 -9.36 -1.00
CA LYS A 176 5.24 -9.69 0.37
C LYS A 176 5.74 -8.49 1.18
N THR A 177 5.17 -7.31 0.94
CA THR A 177 5.31 -6.15 1.80
C THR A 177 4.49 -6.33 3.09
N SER A 178 4.79 -5.55 4.13
CA SER A 178 3.95 -5.45 5.32
C SER A 178 3.11 -4.18 5.26
N LEU A 179 1.89 -4.25 5.80
CA LEU A 179 0.92 -3.17 5.87
C LEU A 179 0.60 -2.85 7.33
N LEU A 180 0.58 -1.58 7.68
CA LEU A 180 0.07 -1.06 8.95
C LEU A 180 -1.10 -0.13 8.68
N ILE A 181 -2.23 -0.38 9.34
CA ILE A 181 -3.37 0.53 9.42
C ILE A 181 -3.42 1.12 10.83
N ARG A 182 -3.46 2.45 10.93
CA ARG A 182 -3.63 3.15 12.21
C ARG A 182 -4.91 3.96 12.18
N TYR A 183 -5.69 3.87 13.24
CA TYR A 183 -6.88 4.68 13.46
C TYR A 183 -6.58 5.69 14.55
N GLY A 184 -6.80 6.97 14.24
CA GLY A 184 -6.70 8.06 15.20
C GLY A 184 -7.92 8.17 16.11
N THR A 185 -8.03 9.27 16.84
CA THR A 185 -9.17 9.57 17.68
C THR A 185 -10.30 10.12 16.82
N PRO A 186 -11.54 9.61 16.93
CA PRO A 186 -12.69 10.14 16.18
C PRO A 186 -12.94 11.60 16.54
N ILE A 187 -13.16 12.43 15.54
CA ILE A 187 -13.52 13.83 15.68
C ILE A 187 -15.04 13.93 15.51
N SER A 188 -15.74 14.32 16.60
CA SER A 188 -17.17 14.66 16.57
C SER A 188 -17.37 15.99 15.83
N LEU A 189 -18.36 16.08 14.95
CA LEU A 189 -18.74 17.34 14.32
C LEU A 189 -19.73 18.15 15.15
N GLU A 190 -20.36 17.56 16.16
CA GLU A 190 -21.36 18.23 17.01
C GLU A 190 -20.89 19.58 17.58
N PRO A 191 -19.66 19.72 18.13
CA PRO A 191 -19.14 20.98 18.65
C PRO A 191 -19.01 22.09 17.59
N TYR A 192 -19.00 21.72 16.31
CA TYR A 192 -18.82 22.65 15.18
C TYR A 192 -20.14 23.03 14.50
N TYR A 193 -21.28 22.45 14.88
CA TYR A 193 -22.56 22.71 14.19
C TYR A 193 -23.02 24.16 14.25
N ASP A 194 -22.87 24.81 15.39
CA ASP A 194 -23.26 26.22 15.49
C ASP A 194 -22.32 27.13 14.70
N LEU A 195 -21.02 26.84 14.70
CA LEU A 195 -20.08 27.55 13.84
C LEU A 195 -20.39 27.32 12.36
N TYR A 196 -20.75 26.08 11.98
CA TYR A 196 -21.09 25.74 10.60
C TYR A 196 -22.32 26.48 10.10
N LYS A 197 -23.38 26.60 10.92
CA LYS A 197 -24.60 27.38 10.59
C LYS A 197 -24.30 28.85 10.26
N VAL A 198 -23.33 29.46 10.92
CA VAL A 198 -22.95 30.88 10.75
C VAL A 198 -21.82 31.06 9.74
N LYS A 199 -20.78 30.23 9.80
CA LYS A 199 -19.55 30.32 8.99
C LYS A 199 -19.14 28.94 8.49
N PRO A 200 -19.82 28.35 7.49
CA PRO A 200 -19.58 26.96 7.04
C PRO A 200 -18.13 26.68 6.67
N ARG A 201 -17.51 27.59 5.90
CA ARG A 201 -16.12 27.43 5.47
C ARG A 201 -15.10 27.44 6.61
N THR A 202 -15.38 28.18 7.68
CA THR A 202 -14.51 28.23 8.87
C THR A 202 -14.57 26.91 9.61
N ALA A 203 -15.79 26.40 9.89
CA ALA A 203 -15.97 25.09 10.52
C ALA A 203 -15.28 23.96 9.73
N GLN A 204 -15.49 23.94 8.41
CA GLN A 204 -14.83 22.96 7.53
C GLN A 204 -13.29 23.04 7.60
N ARG A 205 -12.74 24.26 7.65
CA ARG A 205 -11.29 24.49 7.72
C ARG A 205 -10.71 24.03 9.05
N GLU A 206 -11.35 24.30 10.16
CA GLU A 206 -10.92 23.86 11.49
C GLU A 206 -10.91 22.34 11.60
N VAL A 207 -11.99 21.69 11.19
CA VAL A 207 -12.06 20.21 11.19
C VAL A 207 -11.01 19.62 10.24
N ASN A 208 -10.84 20.19 9.03
CA ASN A 208 -9.84 19.72 8.07
C ASN A 208 -8.41 19.80 8.64
N LYS A 209 -8.10 20.86 9.38
CA LYS A 209 -6.82 21.04 10.06
C LYS A 209 -6.58 19.94 11.09
N LEU A 210 -7.55 19.68 11.97
CA LEU A 210 -7.45 18.63 13.00
C LEU A 210 -7.25 17.23 12.38
N VAL A 211 -8.02 16.91 11.34
CA VAL A 211 -7.89 15.63 10.62
C VAL A 211 -6.48 15.47 10.02
N ARG A 212 -5.99 16.52 9.35
CA ARG A 212 -4.67 16.51 8.72
C ARG A 212 -3.54 16.39 9.76
N GLU A 213 -3.62 17.10 10.87
CA GLU A 213 -2.65 17.02 11.97
C GLU A 213 -2.59 15.61 12.57
N GLN A 214 -3.74 14.98 12.83
CA GLN A 214 -3.76 13.61 13.34
C GLN A 214 -3.16 12.62 12.33
N ILE A 215 -3.50 12.72 11.04
CA ILE A 215 -2.94 11.82 10.01
C ILE A 215 -1.42 12.04 9.89
N SER A 216 -0.95 13.29 9.84
CA SER A 216 0.47 13.61 9.79
C SER A 216 1.23 13.03 10.99
N SER A 217 0.65 13.09 12.20
CA SER A 217 1.27 12.52 13.39
C SER A 217 1.35 10.98 13.39
N MET A 218 0.42 10.31 12.70
CA MET A 218 0.36 8.85 12.64
C MET A 218 1.25 8.22 11.57
N MET A 219 1.61 8.95 10.51
CA MET A 219 2.40 8.45 9.39
C MET A 219 3.86 8.93 9.46
N LEU A 220 4.71 8.34 8.66
CA LEU A 220 5.98 8.96 8.31
C LEU A 220 5.69 10.10 7.32
N ASN A 221 6.02 11.34 7.69
CA ASN A 221 5.83 12.51 6.86
C ASN A 221 7.17 13.22 6.68
N ILE A 222 7.76 13.11 5.50
CA ILE A 222 9.02 13.78 5.11
C ILE A 222 8.62 15.05 4.38
N GLU A 223 8.69 16.19 5.09
CA GLU A 223 8.24 17.49 4.56
C GLU A 223 9.23 18.09 3.55
N ASP A 224 10.50 17.76 3.67
CA ASP A 224 11.54 18.15 2.72
C ASP A 224 11.48 17.28 1.48
N VAL A 225 10.58 17.66 0.56
CA VAL A 225 10.35 16.93 -0.70
C VAL A 225 11.53 17.06 -1.66
N ASP A 226 12.26 18.17 -1.60
CA ASP A 226 13.41 18.42 -2.48
C ASP A 226 14.57 17.45 -2.17
N ASN A 227 14.76 17.11 -0.90
CA ASN A 227 15.77 16.17 -0.44
C ASN A 227 15.21 14.77 -0.10
N TYR A 228 13.95 14.49 -0.53
CA TYR A 228 13.25 13.26 -0.16
C TYR A 228 14.07 11.99 -0.42
N GLU A 229 14.67 11.84 -1.60
CA GLU A 229 15.43 10.62 -1.96
C GLU A 229 16.67 10.42 -1.08
N ALA A 230 17.34 11.50 -0.65
CA ALA A 230 18.48 11.43 0.25
C ALA A 230 18.06 10.99 1.66
N ILE A 231 16.98 11.59 2.18
CA ILE A 231 16.41 11.26 3.50
C ILE A 231 15.89 9.81 3.50
N ASP A 232 15.17 9.41 2.46
CA ASP A 232 14.63 8.06 2.32
C ASP A 232 15.76 7.02 2.18
N TYR A 233 16.86 7.35 1.49
CA TYR A 233 18.06 6.52 1.44
C TYR A 233 18.66 6.31 2.83
N ILE A 234 18.91 7.37 3.60
CA ILE A 234 19.48 7.26 4.95
C ILE A 234 18.62 6.34 5.80
N ARG A 235 17.31 6.54 5.79
CA ARG A 235 16.33 5.76 6.54
C ARG A 235 16.28 4.28 6.14
N THR A 236 16.41 3.97 4.84
CA THR A 236 16.28 2.61 4.30
C THR A 236 17.61 1.89 4.13
N SER A 237 18.73 2.57 4.38
CA SER A 237 20.07 1.99 4.34
C SER A 237 20.38 1.12 5.56
N GLU A 238 21.58 0.51 5.57
CA GLU A 238 22.11 -0.19 6.75
C GLU A 238 22.17 0.72 7.99
N PHE A 239 22.38 2.02 7.80
CA PHE A 239 22.35 2.97 8.92
C PHE A 239 20.97 2.99 9.59
N GLY A 240 19.90 3.17 8.82
CA GLY A 240 18.53 3.14 9.35
C GLY A 240 18.17 1.81 10.02
N ASP A 241 18.68 0.69 9.50
CA ASP A 241 18.49 -0.63 10.12
C ASP A 241 19.24 -0.74 11.46
N ARG A 242 20.48 -0.24 11.56
CA ARG A 242 21.25 -0.20 12.81
C ARG A 242 20.60 0.75 13.83
N PHE A 243 20.12 1.91 13.39
CA PHE A 243 19.44 2.88 14.24
C PHE A 243 18.15 2.28 14.83
N ALA A 244 17.34 1.61 14.02
CA ALA A 244 16.16 0.90 14.50
C ALA A 244 16.51 -0.23 15.48
N ALA A 245 17.54 -1.04 15.16
CA ALA A 245 17.99 -2.11 16.04
C ALA A 245 18.50 -1.60 17.40
N SER A 246 19.18 -0.44 17.43
CA SER A 246 19.64 0.18 18.69
C SER A 246 18.49 0.59 19.60
N GLN A 247 17.29 0.80 19.05
CA GLN A 247 16.06 1.08 19.78
C GLN A 247 15.26 -0.19 20.12
N GLY A 248 15.82 -1.38 19.91
CA GLY A 248 15.15 -2.66 20.15
C GLY A 248 14.10 -3.05 19.11
N VAL A 249 14.08 -2.38 17.95
CA VAL A 249 13.09 -2.66 16.89
C VAL A 249 13.39 -4.01 16.23
N GLY A 250 12.42 -4.92 16.28
CA GLY A 250 12.51 -6.21 15.61
C GLY A 250 12.41 -6.09 14.08
N LYS A 251 13.09 -6.99 13.37
CA LYS A 251 13.20 -6.96 11.89
C LYS A 251 11.86 -6.91 11.13
N ASP A 252 10.79 -7.47 11.70
CA ASP A 252 9.47 -7.58 11.08
C ASP A 252 8.40 -6.77 11.85
N ASP A 253 8.82 -5.85 12.72
CA ASP A 253 7.95 -4.97 13.50
C ASP A 253 7.78 -3.63 12.77
N LEU A 254 6.84 -3.58 11.85
CA LEU A 254 6.57 -2.37 11.07
C LEU A 254 6.08 -1.19 11.92
N PRO A 255 5.22 -1.38 12.94
CA PRO A 255 4.85 -0.30 13.86
C PRO A 255 6.05 0.34 14.58
N ALA A 256 6.91 -0.46 15.19
CA ALA A 256 8.10 0.04 15.89
C ALA A 256 9.10 0.66 14.91
N ARG A 257 9.23 0.09 13.70
CA ARG A 257 10.08 0.66 12.63
C ARG A 257 9.58 2.03 12.20
N LEU A 258 8.27 2.23 12.05
CA LEU A 258 7.69 3.53 11.72
C LEU A 258 8.06 4.59 12.77
N GLU A 259 7.96 4.28 14.07
CA GLU A 259 8.32 5.24 15.12
C GLU A 259 9.84 5.53 15.13
N SER A 260 10.68 4.53 14.87
CA SER A 260 12.12 4.72 14.71
C SER A 260 12.45 5.60 13.50
N ASP A 261 11.81 5.35 12.36
CA ASP A 261 12.00 6.15 11.14
C ASP A 261 11.56 7.61 11.35
N LYS A 262 10.48 7.86 12.09
CA LYS A 262 10.02 9.21 12.45
C LYS A 262 11.06 9.95 13.31
N LYS A 263 11.66 9.28 14.30
CA LYS A 263 12.72 9.88 15.10
C LYS A 263 13.95 10.22 14.25
N LEU A 264 14.35 9.32 13.36
CA LEU A 264 15.49 9.55 12.46
C LEU A 264 15.25 10.74 11.54
N VAL A 265 14.05 10.85 10.95
CA VAL A 265 13.69 12.00 10.10
C VAL A 265 13.59 13.29 10.90
N ALA A 266 13.07 13.25 12.13
CA ALA A 266 13.04 14.42 13.01
C ALA A 266 14.46 14.89 13.38
N ALA A 267 15.38 13.96 13.70
CA ALA A 267 16.77 14.30 13.97
C ALA A 267 17.46 14.97 12.77
N LEU A 268 17.17 14.50 11.55
CA LEU A 268 17.67 15.16 10.32
C LEU A 268 17.07 16.56 10.14
N ALA A 269 15.77 16.71 10.37
CA ALA A 269 15.07 17.99 10.20
C ALA A 269 15.50 19.05 11.22
N ALA A 270 16.04 18.65 12.38
CA ALA A 270 16.56 19.53 13.41
C ALA A 270 17.96 20.11 13.08
N GLN A 271 18.64 19.61 12.04
CA GLN A 271 19.99 20.06 11.67
C GLN A 271 19.94 21.23 10.69
N GLU A 272 20.74 22.25 10.94
CA GLU A 272 20.83 23.45 10.07
C GLU A 272 21.69 23.21 8.82
N ASP A 273 22.75 22.38 8.89
CA ASP A 273 23.69 22.13 7.79
C ASP A 273 23.65 20.68 7.33
N THR A 274 22.65 20.36 6.50
CA THR A 274 22.47 19.03 5.90
C THR A 274 22.76 18.98 4.41
N ALA A 275 23.03 20.13 3.76
CA ALA A 275 23.14 20.20 2.30
C ALA A 275 24.21 19.24 1.75
N LYS A 276 25.41 19.21 2.37
CA LYS A 276 26.47 18.30 1.95
C LYS A 276 26.14 16.84 2.24
N LEU A 277 25.44 16.54 3.33
CA LEU A 277 24.99 15.18 3.67
C LEU A 277 24.01 14.66 2.62
N TYR A 278 23.06 15.50 2.21
CA TYR A 278 22.06 15.12 1.21
C TYR A 278 22.68 14.97 -0.20
N GLU A 279 23.57 15.88 -0.61
CA GLU A 279 24.32 15.75 -1.87
C GLU A 279 25.11 14.43 -1.92
N ASP A 280 25.86 14.13 -0.87
CA ASP A 280 26.64 12.88 -0.78
C ASP A 280 25.74 11.65 -0.79
N SER A 281 24.61 11.70 -0.10
CA SER A 281 23.59 10.63 -0.10
C SER A 281 23.00 10.40 -1.50
N MET A 282 22.71 11.47 -2.23
CA MET A 282 22.23 11.37 -3.63
C MET A 282 23.28 10.76 -4.55
N ASN A 283 24.57 11.12 -4.39
CA ASN A 283 25.65 10.49 -5.15
C ASN A 283 25.70 8.96 -4.93
N VAL A 284 25.49 8.51 -3.68
CA VAL A 284 25.39 7.07 -3.39
C VAL A 284 24.14 6.46 -4.04
N VAL A 285 22.98 7.10 -3.93
CA VAL A 285 21.72 6.63 -4.53
C VAL A 285 21.87 6.46 -6.05
N GLU A 286 22.42 7.44 -6.74
CA GLU A 286 22.63 7.37 -8.19
C GLU A 286 23.60 6.26 -8.58
N PHE A 287 24.69 6.11 -7.82
CA PHE A 287 25.64 5.03 -8.03
C PHE A 287 24.98 3.66 -7.87
N LEU A 288 24.21 3.45 -6.81
CA LEU A 288 23.49 2.19 -6.56
C LEU A 288 22.48 1.88 -7.68
N LYS A 289 21.71 2.90 -8.11
CA LYS A 289 20.78 2.81 -9.26
C LYS A 289 21.52 2.42 -10.54
N LYS A 290 22.64 3.07 -10.86
CA LYS A 290 23.48 2.78 -12.05
C LYS A 290 24.04 1.36 -12.01
N LYS A 291 24.46 0.86 -10.87
CA LYS A 291 25.00 -0.51 -10.70
C LYS A 291 23.89 -1.56 -10.54
N ARG A 292 22.63 -1.16 -10.43
CA ARG A 292 21.45 -2.04 -10.22
C ARG A 292 21.62 -2.93 -8.97
N ILE A 293 22.05 -2.34 -7.88
CA ILE A 293 22.18 -2.96 -6.55
C ILE A 293 21.45 -2.11 -5.52
N GLU A 294 21.12 -2.70 -4.38
CA GLU A 294 20.54 -2.02 -3.22
C GLU A 294 21.59 -1.93 -2.10
N ASP A 295 21.44 -1.00 -1.17
CA ASP A 295 22.34 -0.81 -0.04
C ASP A 295 22.52 -2.10 0.80
N VAL A 296 21.43 -2.83 0.99
CA VAL A 296 21.42 -4.13 1.70
C VAL A 296 22.36 -5.17 1.07
N ASN A 297 22.58 -5.14 -0.25
CA ASN A 297 23.48 -6.06 -0.91
C ASN A 297 24.96 -5.72 -0.63
N ILE A 298 25.22 -4.44 -0.36
CA ILE A 298 26.53 -3.97 0.10
C ILE A 298 26.72 -4.35 1.56
N ALA A 299 25.79 -4.07 2.42
CA ALA A 299 25.83 -4.39 3.85
C ALA A 299 26.06 -5.89 4.10
N LYS A 300 25.35 -6.74 3.35
CA LYS A 300 25.39 -8.20 3.50
C LYS A 300 26.76 -8.84 3.28
N ASN A 301 27.63 -8.21 2.49
CA ASN A 301 28.99 -8.71 2.16
C ASN A 301 29.08 -10.22 1.87
N SER A 302 28.25 -10.72 0.98
CA SER A 302 28.17 -12.14 0.67
C SER A 302 29.51 -12.74 0.21
N SER A 303 29.96 -13.86 0.82
CA SER A 303 31.19 -14.55 0.43
C SER A 303 31.07 -15.24 -0.94
N ALA A 304 32.19 -15.55 -1.59
CA ALA A 304 32.19 -16.28 -2.86
C ALA A 304 31.53 -17.64 -2.75
N LEU A 305 31.83 -18.36 -1.67
CA LEU A 305 31.26 -19.67 -1.40
C LEU A 305 29.73 -19.59 -1.23
N SER A 306 29.24 -18.62 -0.45
CA SER A 306 27.79 -18.40 -0.27
C SER A 306 27.08 -18.12 -1.61
N VAL A 307 27.69 -17.29 -2.47
CA VAL A 307 27.15 -17.00 -3.80
C VAL A 307 27.12 -18.25 -4.67
N ALA A 308 28.21 -19.03 -4.68
CA ALA A 308 28.32 -20.29 -5.46
C ALA A 308 27.30 -21.34 -4.99
N LEU A 309 27.17 -21.56 -3.69
CA LEU A 309 26.19 -22.50 -3.13
C LEU A 309 24.74 -22.10 -3.46
N ARG A 310 24.41 -20.82 -3.35
CA ARG A 310 23.08 -20.31 -3.75
C ARG A 310 22.83 -20.45 -5.24
N PHE A 311 23.85 -20.20 -6.07
CA PHE A 311 23.74 -20.40 -7.52
C PHE A 311 23.46 -21.88 -7.86
N ILE A 312 24.20 -22.82 -7.29
CA ILE A 312 23.96 -24.24 -7.47
C ILE A 312 22.56 -24.66 -7.01
N GLY A 313 22.14 -24.20 -5.81
CA GLY A 313 20.80 -24.49 -5.30
C GLY A 313 19.68 -23.99 -6.21
N LEU A 314 19.80 -22.76 -6.73
CA LEU A 314 18.81 -22.20 -7.67
C LEU A 314 18.83 -22.92 -9.03
N LEU A 315 20.00 -23.37 -9.50
CA LEU A 315 20.12 -24.16 -10.71
C LEU A 315 19.44 -25.54 -10.55
N LEU A 316 19.62 -26.20 -9.42
CA LEU A 316 18.93 -27.46 -9.11
C LEU A 316 17.43 -27.33 -9.01
N LEU A 317 16.92 -26.18 -8.53
CA LEU A 317 15.49 -25.86 -8.46
C LEU A 317 14.90 -25.40 -9.79
N SER A 318 15.73 -25.05 -10.78
CA SER A 318 15.26 -24.47 -12.04
C SER A 318 14.31 -25.36 -12.86
N PRO A 319 14.47 -26.69 -12.95
CA PRO A 319 13.51 -27.52 -13.67
C PRO A 319 12.10 -27.46 -13.07
N MET A 320 12.01 -27.47 -11.73
CA MET A 320 10.74 -27.34 -11.02
C MET A 320 10.14 -25.94 -11.22
N ALA A 321 10.95 -24.89 -11.13
CA ALA A 321 10.50 -23.53 -11.37
C ALA A 321 9.96 -23.33 -12.80
N LEU A 322 10.66 -23.88 -13.81
CA LEU A 322 10.23 -23.83 -15.21
C LEU A 322 8.92 -24.60 -15.44
N ALA A 323 8.74 -25.73 -14.77
CA ALA A 323 7.47 -26.49 -14.83
C ALA A 323 6.31 -25.74 -14.18
N CYS A 324 6.58 -24.92 -13.18
CA CYS A 324 5.57 -24.12 -12.45
C CYS A 324 5.24 -22.77 -13.08
N VAL A 325 6.06 -22.28 -14.03
CA VAL A 325 5.98 -20.90 -14.53
C VAL A 325 4.70 -20.60 -15.32
N TRP A 326 4.25 -21.55 -16.14
CA TRP A 326 3.17 -21.32 -17.10
C TRP A 326 1.84 -20.84 -16.48
N PRO A 327 1.38 -21.37 -15.32
CA PRO A 327 0.14 -20.90 -14.72
C PRO A 327 0.28 -19.53 -14.04
N SER A 328 1.49 -19.12 -13.69
CA SER A 328 1.75 -17.83 -13.05
C SER A 328 2.03 -16.70 -14.05
N VAL A 329 2.31 -17.02 -15.31
CA VAL A 329 2.61 -16.02 -16.37
C VAL A 329 1.54 -14.92 -16.47
N PRO A 330 0.22 -15.22 -16.54
CA PRO A 330 -0.80 -14.17 -16.61
C PRO A 330 -0.83 -13.29 -15.36
N VAL A 331 -0.59 -13.87 -14.18
CA VAL A 331 -0.57 -13.17 -12.89
C VAL A 331 0.53 -12.10 -12.84
N TRP A 332 1.64 -12.32 -13.51
CA TRP A 332 2.77 -11.39 -13.53
C TRP A 332 2.80 -10.46 -14.75
N ILE A 333 2.36 -10.95 -15.92
CA ILE A 333 2.41 -10.16 -17.16
C ILE A 333 1.27 -9.15 -17.24
N ILE A 334 0.03 -9.55 -16.93
CA ILE A 334 -1.14 -8.68 -17.07
C ILE A 334 -1.02 -7.39 -16.23
N PRO A 335 -0.68 -7.44 -14.92
CA PRO A 335 -0.51 -6.23 -14.13
C PRO A 335 0.58 -5.30 -14.66
N ARG A 336 1.70 -5.87 -15.14
CA ARG A 336 2.78 -5.06 -15.72
C ARG A 336 2.38 -4.39 -17.03
N TYR A 337 1.64 -5.10 -17.88
CA TYR A 337 1.10 -4.55 -19.12
C TYR A 337 0.14 -3.39 -18.83
N LEU A 338 -0.81 -3.60 -17.91
CA LEU A 338 -1.78 -2.59 -17.52
C LEU A 338 -1.12 -1.38 -16.86
N GLN A 339 -0.13 -1.60 -15.99
CA GLN A 339 0.64 -0.52 -15.38
C GLN A 339 1.37 0.33 -16.43
N LYS A 340 2.01 -0.31 -17.42
CA LYS A 340 2.66 0.43 -18.53
C LYS A 340 1.65 1.27 -19.31
N LYS A 341 0.44 0.77 -19.51
CA LYS A 341 -0.63 1.48 -20.23
C LYS A 341 -1.16 2.68 -19.44
N THR A 342 -1.22 2.60 -18.12
CA THR A 342 -1.66 3.71 -17.26
C THR A 342 -0.57 4.75 -17.03
N GLY A 343 0.70 4.40 -17.21
CA GLY A 343 1.84 5.29 -16.99
C GLY A 343 2.14 5.60 -15.50
N ASP A 344 1.29 5.14 -14.58
CA ASP A 344 1.40 5.47 -13.16
C ASP A 344 1.88 4.24 -12.35
N PRO A 345 3.04 4.32 -11.69
CA PRO A 345 3.60 3.23 -10.89
C PRO A 345 2.71 2.75 -9.75
N MET A 346 1.85 3.63 -9.21
CA MET A 346 0.96 3.33 -8.08
C MET A 346 -0.02 2.20 -8.37
N TYR A 347 -0.44 2.05 -9.62
CA TYR A 347 -1.35 0.96 -10.00
C TYR A 347 -0.69 -0.40 -10.04
N ARG A 348 0.65 -0.50 -9.93
CA ARG A 348 1.36 -1.79 -10.00
C ARG A 348 0.88 -2.77 -8.92
N GLY A 349 0.86 -2.33 -7.66
CA GLY A 349 0.37 -3.13 -6.54
C GLY A 349 -1.12 -3.43 -6.67
N SER A 350 -1.91 -2.43 -7.07
CA SER A 350 -3.35 -2.55 -7.25
C SER A 350 -3.72 -3.55 -8.36
N PHE A 351 -3.04 -3.51 -9.51
CA PHE A 351 -3.27 -4.50 -10.58
C PHE A 351 -2.79 -5.88 -10.16
N LEU A 352 -1.67 -5.98 -9.43
CA LEU A 352 -1.18 -7.27 -8.97
C LEU A 352 -2.19 -7.91 -7.99
N ILE A 353 -2.68 -7.16 -7.01
CA ILE A 353 -3.61 -7.70 -6.01
C ILE A 353 -5.04 -7.85 -6.56
N GLY A 354 -5.56 -6.82 -7.23
CA GLY A 354 -6.94 -6.81 -7.72
C GLY A 354 -7.15 -7.77 -8.87
N ILE A 355 -6.37 -7.65 -9.94
CA ILE A 355 -6.56 -8.46 -11.14
C ILE A 355 -5.93 -9.83 -10.96
N SER A 356 -4.66 -9.91 -10.51
CA SER A 356 -3.96 -11.18 -10.44
C SER A 356 -4.40 -12.05 -9.29
N CYS A 357 -4.36 -11.52 -8.06
CA CYS A 357 -4.65 -12.36 -6.89
C CYS A 357 -6.14 -12.62 -6.71
N ILE A 358 -7.00 -11.65 -7.01
CA ILE A 358 -8.43 -11.77 -6.75
C ILE A 358 -9.19 -12.38 -7.92
N PHE A 359 -8.96 -11.86 -9.14
CA PHE A 359 -9.75 -12.29 -10.31
C PHE A 359 -9.07 -13.39 -11.10
N THR A 360 -7.78 -13.20 -11.48
CA THR A 360 -7.09 -14.13 -12.38
C THR A 360 -6.93 -15.51 -11.74
N LEU A 361 -6.56 -15.59 -10.45
CA LEU A 361 -6.41 -16.89 -9.78
C LEU A 361 -7.72 -17.68 -9.70
N ARG A 362 -8.85 -17.01 -9.49
CA ARG A 362 -10.18 -17.71 -9.52
C ARG A 362 -10.50 -18.25 -10.90
N ILE A 363 -10.35 -17.41 -11.94
CA ILE A 363 -10.68 -17.77 -13.32
C ILE A 363 -9.72 -18.86 -13.82
N LEU A 364 -8.42 -18.62 -13.68
CA LEU A 364 -7.41 -19.59 -14.11
C LEU A 364 -7.51 -20.90 -13.32
N GLY A 365 -7.76 -20.83 -12.01
CA GLY A 365 -8.01 -22.02 -11.20
C GLY A 365 -9.16 -22.86 -11.74
N LEU A 366 -10.30 -22.23 -12.03
CA LEU A 366 -11.46 -22.92 -12.61
C LEU A 366 -11.18 -23.46 -14.02
N VAL A 367 -10.58 -22.66 -14.91
CA VAL A 367 -10.24 -23.10 -16.28
C VAL A 367 -9.24 -24.24 -16.24
N THR A 368 -8.23 -24.18 -15.36
CA THR A 368 -7.25 -25.25 -15.19
C THR A 368 -7.90 -26.53 -14.64
N LEU A 369 -8.79 -26.39 -13.65
CA LEU A 369 -9.56 -27.52 -13.12
C LEU A 369 -10.32 -28.26 -14.23
N LEU A 370 -11.05 -27.50 -15.04
CA LEU A 370 -11.82 -28.06 -16.15
C LEU A 370 -10.92 -28.67 -17.22
N ALA A 371 -9.84 -27.99 -17.61
CA ALA A 371 -8.94 -28.47 -18.66
C ALA A 371 -8.15 -29.72 -18.22
N VAL A 372 -7.61 -29.72 -17.00
CA VAL A 372 -6.88 -30.90 -16.47
C VAL A 372 -7.85 -32.06 -16.20
N GLY A 373 -9.00 -31.79 -15.58
CA GLY A 373 -10.02 -32.82 -15.34
C GLY A 373 -10.53 -33.45 -16.63
N PHE A 374 -10.85 -32.65 -17.65
CA PHE A 374 -11.27 -33.14 -18.97
C PHE A 374 -10.14 -33.88 -19.67
N GLY A 375 -8.92 -33.33 -19.70
CA GLY A 375 -7.77 -33.97 -20.35
C GLY A 375 -7.41 -35.32 -19.74
N LEU A 376 -7.38 -35.40 -18.40
CA LEU A 376 -7.12 -36.67 -17.70
C LEU A 376 -8.26 -37.67 -17.90
N SER A 377 -9.53 -37.24 -17.96
CA SER A 377 -10.68 -38.11 -18.26
C SER A 377 -10.63 -38.63 -19.68
N PHE A 378 -10.20 -37.79 -20.65
CA PHE A 378 -10.02 -38.20 -22.05
C PHE A 378 -8.92 -39.27 -22.21
N LEU A 379 -7.86 -39.20 -21.40
CA LEU A 379 -6.80 -40.20 -21.34
C LEU A 379 -7.19 -41.49 -20.58
N GLY A 380 -8.44 -41.61 -20.15
CA GLY A 380 -8.96 -42.82 -19.51
C GLY A 380 -8.54 -43.02 -18.04
N HIS A 381 -8.05 -41.98 -17.38
CA HIS A 381 -7.62 -42.07 -15.98
C HIS A 381 -8.77 -41.82 -15.01
N ALA A 382 -9.22 -42.80 -14.27
CA ALA A 382 -10.28 -42.71 -13.27
C ALA A 382 -9.96 -41.75 -12.11
N ILE A 383 -8.70 -41.38 -11.94
CA ILE A 383 -8.19 -40.51 -10.83
C ILE A 383 -8.07 -39.02 -11.26
N SER A 384 -8.65 -38.65 -12.38
CA SER A 384 -8.46 -37.33 -12.98
C SER A 384 -8.94 -36.15 -12.11
N TRP A 385 -10.16 -36.23 -11.58
CA TRP A 385 -10.75 -35.14 -10.83
C TRP A 385 -10.07 -34.84 -9.47
N PRO A 386 -9.71 -35.83 -8.63
CA PRO A 386 -8.94 -35.60 -7.43
C PRO A 386 -7.59 -34.91 -7.71
N ILE A 387 -6.89 -35.33 -8.77
CA ILE A 387 -5.61 -34.72 -9.17
C ILE A 387 -5.84 -33.26 -9.63
N ALA A 388 -6.86 -33.01 -10.44
CA ALA A 388 -7.20 -31.69 -10.91
C ALA A 388 -7.56 -30.75 -9.74
N VAL A 389 -8.36 -31.22 -8.78
CA VAL A 389 -8.70 -30.47 -7.57
C VAL A 389 -7.46 -30.21 -6.73
N ALA A 390 -6.60 -31.19 -6.50
CA ALA A 390 -5.35 -31.03 -5.77
C ALA A 390 -4.45 -29.98 -6.43
N TYR A 391 -4.34 -29.99 -7.77
CA TYR A 391 -3.59 -29.01 -8.51
C TYR A 391 -4.11 -27.57 -8.30
N VAL A 392 -5.42 -27.37 -8.37
CA VAL A 392 -6.05 -26.05 -8.15
C VAL A 392 -5.84 -25.57 -6.71
N LEU A 393 -5.93 -26.47 -5.72
CA LEU A 393 -5.66 -26.14 -4.33
C LEU A 393 -4.18 -25.75 -4.08
N LEU A 394 -3.26 -26.37 -4.82
CA LEU A 394 -1.82 -26.07 -4.75
C LEU A 394 -1.42 -24.84 -5.57
N PHE A 395 -2.31 -24.33 -6.43
CA PHE A 395 -2.02 -23.22 -7.33
C PHE A 395 -1.42 -21.97 -6.64
N PRO A 396 -1.95 -21.50 -5.48
CA PRO A 396 -1.34 -20.40 -4.75
C PRO A 396 0.08 -20.71 -4.26
N ALA A 397 0.33 -21.94 -3.83
CA ALA A 397 1.64 -22.38 -3.37
C ALA A 397 2.66 -22.44 -4.52
N ILE A 398 2.23 -22.89 -5.70
CA ILE A 398 3.03 -22.90 -6.94
C ILE A 398 3.45 -21.47 -7.29
N GLY A 399 2.54 -20.51 -7.29
CA GLY A 399 2.83 -19.12 -7.57
C GLY A 399 3.76 -18.46 -6.53
N LEU A 400 3.62 -18.82 -5.25
CA LEU A 400 4.52 -18.35 -4.19
C LEU A 400 5.93 -18.94 -4.34
N PHE A 401 6.05 -20.21 -4.68
CA PHE A 401 7.34 -20.85 -4.94
C PHE A 401 8.07 -20.18 -6.12
N GLU A 402 7.37 -19.97 -7.22
CA GLU A 402 7.93 -19.30 -8.40
C GLU A 402 8.37 -17.87 -8.09
N TRP A 403 7.53 -17.11 -7.37
CA TRP A 403 7.91 -15.77 -6.92
C TRP A 403 9.18 -15.82 -6.06
N ALA A 404 9.25 -16.74 -5.11
CA ALA A 404 10.42 -16.90 -4.24
C ALA A 404 11.68 -17.25 -5.02
N TRP A 405 11.58 -18.16 -6.00
CA TRP A 405 12.69 -18.54 -6.86
C TRP A 405 13.18 -17.35 -7.71
N CYS A 406 12.29 -16.61 -8.34
CA CYS A 406 12.61 -15.39 -9.09
C CYS A 406 13.23 -14.31 -8.18
N TYR A 407 12.71 -14.15 -6.97
CA TYR A 407 13.24 -13.23 -5.96
C TYR A 407 14.67 -13.61 -5.59
N TRP A 408 14.94 -14.88 -5.28
CA TRP A 408 16.28 -15.37 -4.92
C TRP A 408 17.26 -15.26 -6.08
N CYS A 409 16.85 -15.52 -7.30
CA CYS A 409 17.67 -15.26 -8.49
C CYS A 409 18.06 -13.78 -8.59
N ARG A 410 17.09 -12.87 -8.44
CA ARG A 410 17.34 -11.43 -8.48
C ARG A 410 18.35 -11.01 -7.40
N GLU A 411 18.17 -11.45 -6.18
CA GLU A 411 19.06 -11.14 -5.05
C GLU A 411 20.45 -11.75 -5.24
N LEU A 412 20.56 -12.95 -5.77
CA LEU A 412 21.85 -13.55 -6.12
C LEU A 412 22.62 -12.69 -7.13
N PHE A 413 21.95 -12.26 -8.21
CA PHE A 413 22.60 -11.40 -9.21
C PHE A 413 22.97 -10.02 -8.65
N ARG A 414 22.19 -9.47 -7.73
CA ARG A 414 22.52 -8.23 -7.01
C ARG A 414 23.76 -8.43 -6.13
N ASP A 415 23.82 -9.51 -5.35
CA ASP A 415 25.00 -9.84 -4.52
C ASP A 415 26.26 -10.06 -5.37
N MET A 416 26.14 -10.69 -6.53
CA MET A 416 27.26 -10.84 -7.48
C MET A 416 27.76 -9.47 -7.98
N ARG A 417 26.85 -8.56 -8.33
CA ARG A 417 27.21 -7.19 -8.74
C ARG A 417 27.83 -6.41 -7.59
N ALA A 418 27.27 -6.48 -6.38
CA ALA A 418 27.82 -5.84 -5.20
C ALA A 418 29.25 -6.31 -4.90
N ARG A 419 29.55 -7.62 -5.06
CA ARG A 419 30.93 -8.14 -4.95
C ARG A 419 31.86 -7.56 -6.01
N LYS A 420 31.40 -7.39 -7.26
CA LYS A 420 32.20 -6.76 -8.33
C LYS A 420 32.46 -5.29 -8.00
N VAL A 421 31.44 -4.56 -7.52
CA VAL A 421 31.54 -3.14 -7.11
C VAL A 421 32.59 -2.97 -6.02
N ARG A 422 32.59 -3.79 -4.97
CA ARG A 422 33.59 -3.69 -3.88
C ARG A 422 35.03 -3.86 -4.34
N ARG A 423 35.28 -4.52 -5.47
CA ARG A 423 36.63 -4.73 -6.02
C ARG A 423 37.05 -3.62 -6.96
N SER A 424 36.12 -2.83 -7.49
CA SER A 424 36.39 -1.72 -8.41
C SER A 424 36.87 -0.49 -7.62
N GLU A 425 37.62 0.38 -8.28
CA GLU A 425 38.11 1.64 -7.70
C GLU A 425 36.96 2.58 -7.39
N ASP A 426 36.06 2.80 -8.37
CA ASP A 426 34.85 3.61 -8.19
C ASP A 426 34.00 3.10 -7.01
N GLY A 427 33.86 1.78 -6.90
CA GLY A 427 33.09 1.15 -5.82
C GLY A 427 33.72 1.38 -4.46
N ARG A 428 35.03 1.30 -4.32
CA ARG A 428 35.75 1.57 -3.06
C ARG A 428 35.61 3.03 -2.65
N SER A 429 35.71 3.96 -3.60
CA SER A 429 35.49 5.40 -3.33
C SER A 429 34.07 5.63 -2.82
N MET A 430 33.06 5.05 -3.46
CA MET A 430 31.67 5.20 -3.07
C MET A 430 31.35 4.56 -1.72
N LEU A 431 32.02 3.43 -1.38
CA LEU A 431 31.88 2.83 -0.06
C LEU A 431 32.45 3.72 1.05
N ARG A 432 33.59 4.41 0.82
CA ARG A 432 34.12 5.40 1.77
C ARG A 432 33.14 6.56 1.98
N LEU A 433 32.55 7.06 0.90
CA LEU A 433 31.53 8.12 0.99
C LEU A 433 30.33 7.67 1.83
N ARG A 434 29.85 6.44 1.60
CA ARG A 434 28.79 5.84 2.39
C ARG A 434 29.14 5.74 3.88
N GLU A 435 30.35 5.30 4.21
CA GLU A 435 30.82 5.21 5.60
C GLU A 435 30.93 6.60 6.25
N ASP A 436 31.34 7.61 5.50
CA ASP A 436 31.39 9.00 5.97
C ASP A 436 29.98 9.54 6.27
N ILE A 437 29.01 9.28 5.37
CA ILE A 437 27.59 9.60 5.62
C ILE A 437 27.12 8.96 6.94
N PHE A 438 27.39 7.68 7.16
CA PHE A 438 26.98 6.98 8.37
C PHE A 438 27.67 7.54 9.63
N SER A 439 28.94 7.91 9.53
CA SER A 439 29.68 8.55 10.63
C SER A 439 29.09 9.93 11.00
N ARG A 440 28.68 10.72 10.01
CA ARG A 440 27.97 11.99 10.24
C ARG A 440 26.61 11.76 10.89
N MET A 441 25.87 10.76 10.42
CA MET A 441 24.57 10.38 11.00
C MET A 441 24.71 9.88 12.44
N ASP A 442 25.75 9.09 12.75
CA ASP A 442 26.03 8.66 14.13
C ASP A 442 26.28 9.85 15.09
N LYS A 443 26.85 10.95 14.61
CA LYS A 443 27.03 12.18 15.40
C LYS A 443 25.69 12.90 15.62
N ILE A 444 24.89 13.04 14.56
CA ILE A 444 23.55 13.67 14.63
C ILE A 444 22.66 12.94 15.63
N CYS A 445 22.57 11.61 15.55
CA CYS A 445 21.70 10.83 16.42
C CYS A 445 22.24 10.64 17.87
N LYS A 446 23.47 11.03 18.18
CA LYS A 446 24.01 11.00 19.55
C LYS A 446 23.92 12.36 20.25
N SER A 447 23.64 13.41 19.53
CA SER A 447 23.49 14.78 20.07
C SER A 447 22.08 15.08 20.58
N GLU A 448 21.14 14.15 20.37
CA GLU A 448 19.81 14.12 20.98
C GLU A 448 19.78 13.16 22.20
#